data_b32ed2d82e4dd14b76755e530eea736a
#
_entry.id   b32ed2d82e4dd14b76755e530eea736a
#
_cell.length_a   1.000
_cell.length_b   1.000
_cell.length_c   1.000
_cell.angle_alpha   90.00
_cell.angle_beta   90.00
_cell.angle_gamma   90.00
#
_symmetry.space_group_name_H-M   'P 1'
#
loop_
_entity.id
_entity.type
_entity.pdbx_description
1 polymer ?
#
loop_
_entity_poly.entity_id
_entity_poly.type
_entity_poly.pdbx_seq_one_letter_code
_entity_poly.pdbx_strand_id
1 'polypeptide(L)'
;MLETFRNAWKIEDLRKRLLFTLLILVLFRLGCAIPVPYISAGALTSMFAGGTGDMLEYLNMMSGGALSECTLFALGVQPAINASIIMQLLAVAIPYLENLTKEGEEGQRKMRRITNYVGAGIGLLLSIGYYFIIRNMGALSYTEGFAGIFSAVVIVLAFTAGSQLCTWMGNQIDTKGIGNGISLMIFAGIVARWSSIYTATTNILARAQNGEPFFYIMLPLLVVLALVAVVFVVILTNAERRIPVQYAKRVMGRKMYGGQSSYIPIKVNMTGVMPIIFASTLCSLPGLIFRFINLDAASHPALYAFFSVFNYNSVLYLIVYVLLIVAFNYFYVAIQYNPVDIANQLRKNNGTIPGIRPGKPTSDFITKTLSKITLIGAIFLAIVAGFPIILGNITGTSIQLGGTTLLIVVGVALETGRSLEGYMTARYHKGFLE
;
A
#
# COMPACT_ATOMS: atom_id res chain seq x y z
N MET A 1 19.14 -10.79 5.56
CA MET A 1 17.75 -10.89 6.07
C MET A 1 17.60 -11.99 7.12
N LEU A 2 17.86 -13.28 6.82
CA LEU A 2 17.74 -14.35 7.83
C LEU A 2 18.66 -14.13 9.04
N GLU A 3 19.90 -13.67 8.82
CA GLU A 3 20.81 -13.31 9.90
C GLU A 3 20.33 -12.11 10.71
N THR A 4 19.75 -11.10 10.06
CA THR A 4 19.15 -9.93 10.71
C THR A 4 18.02 -10.36 11.63
N PHE A 5 17.10 -11.23 11.17
CA PHE A 5 16.04 -11.77 12.01
C PHE A 5 16.57 -12.61 13.19
N ARG A 6 17.58 -13.46 12.94
CA ARG A 6 18.19 -14.27 14.00
C ARG A 6 18.87 -13.40 15.07
N ASN A 7 19.54 -12.34 14.66
CA ASN A 7 20.19 -11.41 15.58
C ASN A 7 19.17 -10.53 16.34
N ALA A 8 18.11 -10.07 15.65
CA ALA A 8 17.03 -9.34 16.28
C ALA A 8 16.32 -10.16 17.37
N TRP A 9 16.16 -11.48 17.15
CA TRP A 9 15.51 -12.37 18.12
C TRP A 9 16.30 -12.51 19.45
N LYS A 10 17.62 -12.28 19.42
CA LYS A 10 18.47 -12.29 20.63
C LYS A 10 18.27 -11.05 21.50
N ILE A 11 17.76 -9.95 20.93
CA ILE A 11 17.52 -8.69 21.64
C ILE A 11 16.10 -8.72 22.23
N GLU A 12 15.98 -8.67 23.55
CA GLU A 12 14.72 -8.87 24.28
C GLU A 12 13.63 -7.88 23.85
N ASP A 13 13.92 -6.60 23.72
CA ASP A 13 12.93 -5.60 23.28
C ASP A 13 12.46 -5.80 21.84
N LEU A 14 13.37 -6.16 20.92
CA LEU A 14 13.02 -6.44 19.54
C LEU A 14 12.16 -7.71 19.43
N ARG A 15 12.48 -8.73 20.24
CA ARG A 15 11.68 -9.93 20.35
C ARG A 15 10.27 -9.63 20.83
N LYS A 16 10.11 -8.78 21.87
CA LYS A 16 8.78 -8.34 22.35
C LYS A 16 8.00 -7.60 21.28
N ARG A 17 8.63 -6.70 20.52
CA ARG A 17 8.01 -5.97 19.40
C ARG A 17 7.62 -6.89 18.24
N LEU A 18 8.48 -7.85 17.88
CA LEU A 18 8.17 -8.85 16.86
C LEU A 18 6.99 -9.74 17.26
N LEU A 19 7.00 -10.25 18.50
CA LEU A 19 5.91 -11.07 19.02
C LEU A 19 4.59 -10.28 19.09
N PHE A 20 4.64 -9.01 19.48
CA PHE A 20 3.47 -8.13 19.50
C PHE A 20 2.91 -7.93 18.07
N THR A 21 3.78 -7.65 17.09
CA THR A 21 3.37 -7.52 15.68
C THR A 21 2.71 -8.80 15.17
N LEU A 22 3.33 -9.96 15.44
CA LEU A 22 2.79 -11.25 15.06
C LEU A 22 1.44 -11.53 15.73
N LEU A 23 1.30 -11.22 17.01
CA LEU A 23 0.02 -11.36 17.75
C LEU A 23 -1.09 -10.54 17.08
N ILE A 24 -0.83 -9.28 16.74
CA ILE A 24 -1.82 -8.43 16.07
C ILE A 24 -2.20 -9.00 14.68
N LEU A 25 -1.23 -9.53 13.91
CA LEU A 25 -1.51 -10.15 12.62
C LEU A 25 -2.35 -11.43 12.76
N VAL A 26 -2.11 -12.23 13.80
CA VAL A 26 -2.96 -13.40 14.11
C VAL A 26 -4.38 -12.95 14.49
N LEU A 27 -4.53 -11.93 15.35
CA LEU A 27 -5.85 -11.38 15.69
C LEU A 27 -6.59 -10.84 14.47
N PHE A 28 -5.87 -10.17 13.56
CA PHE A 28 -6.44 -9.73 12.28
C PHE A 28 -6.96 -10.92 11.47
N ARG A 29 -6.20 -12.01 11.36
CA ARG A 29 -6.67 -13.21 10.64
C ARG A 29 -7.87 -13.88 11.29
N LEU A 30 -7.92 -13.93 12.61
CA LEU A 30 -9.10 -14.42 13.33
C LEU A 30 -10.35 -13.57 13.04
N GLY A 31 -10.20 -12.25 13.02
CA GLY A 31 -11.31 -11.36 12.66
C GLY A 31 -11.79 -11.50 11.22
N CYS A 32 -10.89 -11.88 10.28
CA CYS A 32 -11.27 -12.20 8.90
C CYS A 32 -12.08 -13.51 8.77
N ALA A 33 -12.16 -14.32 9.82
CA ALA A 33 -12.95 -15.56 9.84
C ALA A 33 -14.31 -15.41 10.53
N ILE A 34 -14.61 -14.24 11.13
CA ILE A 34 -15.87 -14.01 11.86
C ILE A 34 -16.91 -13.48 10.89
N PRO A 35 -17.94 -14.25 10.48
CA PRO A 35 -18.97 -13.77 9.56
C PRO A 35 -19.89 -12.74 10.23
N VAL A 36 -20.35 -11.77 9.44
CA VAL A 36 -21.36 -10.80 9.88
C VAL A 36 -22.74 -11.49 9.87
N PRO A 37 -23.55 -11.34 10.93
CA PRO A 37 -24.87 -11.94 11.00
C PRO A 37 -25.81 -11.40 9.90
N TYR A 38 -26.84 -12.17 9.58
CA TYR A 38 -27.89 -11.86 8.60
C TYR A 38 -27.45 -11.83 7.13
N ILE A 39 -26.26 -12.32 6.79
CA ILE A 39 -25.74 -12.43 5.42
C ILE A 39 -25.48 -13.91 5.11
N SER A 40 -25.95 -14.38 3.94
CA SER A 40 -25.64 -15.71 3.43
C SER A 40 -24.33 -15.67 2.62
N ALA A 41 -23.24 -16.16 3.19
CA ALA A 41 -21.90 -16.10 2.57
C ALA A 41 -21.82 -16.84 1.22
N GLY A 42 -22.59 -17.91 1.01
CA GLY A 42 -22.57 -18.71 -0.22
C GLY A 42 -23.02 -17.98 -1.49
N ALA A 43 -23.87 -16.95 -1.36
CA ALA A 43 -24.33 -16.18 -2.51
C ALA A 43 -23.24 -15.24 -3.07
N LEU A 44 -22.31 -14.79 -2.24
CA LEU A 44 -21.22 -13.89 -2.64
C LEU A 44 -19.99 -14.64 -3.16
N THR A 45 -19.66 -15.78 -2.59
CA THR A 45 -18.52 -16.59 -3.04
C THR A 45 -18.68 -17.04 -4.50
N SER A 46 -19.89 -17.32 -4.97
CA SER A 46 -20.14 -17.67 -6.37
C SER A 46 -19.81 -16.54 -7.35
N MET A 47 -20.00 -15.29 -6.93
CA MET A 47 -19.67 -14.11 -7.74
C MET A 47 -18.18 -13.87 -7.87
N PHE A 48 -17.43 -14.10 -6.78
CA PHE A 48 -15.97 -14.00 -6.79
C PHE A 48 -15.29 -15.20 -7.46
N ALA A 49 -15.99 -16.34 -7.59
CA ALA A 49 -15.48 -17.53 -8.29
C ALA A 49 -15.47 -17.36 -9.82
N GLY A 50 -16.25 -16.42 -10.35
CA GLY A 50 -16.36 -16.17 -11.79
C GLY A 50 -15.12 -15.57 -12.46
N GLY A 51 -14.11 -15.15 -11.70
CA GLY A 51 -12.81 -14.71 -12.22
C GLY A 51 -12.88 -13.54 -13.20
N THR A 52 -13.81 -12.62 -13.00
CA THR A 52 -14.10 -11.52 -13.95
C THR A 52 -13.10 -10.36 -13.89
N GLY A 53 -11.93 -10.51 -13.23
CA GLY A 53 -10.91 -9.45 -13.19
C GLY A 53 -11.42 -8.13 -12.60
N ASP A 54 -12.52 -8.19 -11.87
CA ASP A 54 -13.22 -7.05 -11.35
C ASP A 54 -12.47 -6.44 -10.16
N MET A 55 -12.63 -5.17 -10.05
CA MET A 55 -12.15 -4.36 -8.96
C MET A 55 -12.51 -4.87 -7.56
N LEU A 56 -13.68 -5.48 -7.38
CA LEU A 56 -14.07 -6.14 -6.12
C LEU A 56 -13.11 -7.28 -5.77
N GLU A 57 -12.54 -7.95 -6.75
CA GLU A 57 -11.56 -9.00 -6.54
C GLU A 57 -10.24 -8.44 -5.99
N TYR A 58 -9.79 -7.27 -6.49
CA TYR A 58 -8.64 -6.57 -5.92
C TYR A 58 -8.89 -6.15 -4.46
N LEU A 59 -10.07 -5.60 -4.15
CA LEU A 59 -10.46 -5.26 -2.79
C LEU A 59 -10.53 -6.49 -1.88
N ASN A 60 -11.09 -7.57 -2.38
CA ASN A 60 -11.14 -8.85 -1.69
C ASN A 60 -9.75 -9.41 -1.42
N MET A 61 -8.80 -9.21 -2.34
CA MET A 61 -7.42 -9.61 -2.16
C MET A 61 -6.73 -8.79 -1.06
N MET A 62 -6.94 -7.47 -1.03
CA MET A 62 -6.40 -6.60 0.01
C MET A 62 -6.99 -6.88 1.41
N SER A 63 -8.24 -7.31 1.49
CA SER A 63 -8.89 -7.73 2.74
C SER A 63 -8.56 -9.17 3.15
N GLY A 64 -7.76 -9.90 2.34
CA GLY A 64 -7.40 -11.29 2.62
C GLY A 64 -8.55 -12.29 2.45
N GLY A 65 -9.52 -12.00 1.58
CA GLY A 65 -10.71 -12.83 1.34
C GLY A 65 -11.92 -12.47 2.22
N ALA A 66 -11.74 -11.57 3.17
CA ALA A 66 -12.79 -11.17 4.11
C ALA A 66 -14.03 -10.55 3.41
N LEU A 67 -13.83 -9.92 2.24
CA LEU A 67 -14.90 -9.29 1.48
C LEU A 67 -15.84 -10.33 0.86
N SER A 68 -15.31 -11.40 0.25
CA SER A 68 -16.11 -12.46 -0.37
C SER A 68 -16.88 -13.29 0.64
N GLU A 69 -16.37 -13.39 1.87
CA GLU A 69 -16.99 -14.14 2.97
C GLU A 69 -17.85 -13.26 3.88
N CYS A 70 -17.99 -11.95 3.55
CA CYS A 70 -18.75 -10.98 4.37
C CYS A 70 -18.42 -11.03 5.85
N THR A 71 -17.15 -11.07 6.17
CA THR A 71 -16.69 -11.11 7.55
C THR A 71 -16.59 -9.71 8.15
N LEU A 72 -16.37 -9.65 9.47
CA LEU A 72 -16.24 -8.41 10.23
C LEU A 72 -15.21 -7.45 9.60
N PHE A 73 -14.11 -7.98 9.05
CA PHE A 73 -13.04 -7.21 8.43
C PHE A 73 -13.15 -7.10 6.89
N ALA A 74 -14.37 -7.24 6.34
CA ALA A 74 -14.60 -7.17 4.89
C ALA A 74 -14.06 -5.88 4.24
N LEU A 75 -14.20 -4.72 4.87
CA LEU A 75 -13.63 -3.45 4.41
C LEU A 75 -12.14 -3.30 4.74
N GLY A 76 -11.60 -4.14 5.63
CA GLY A 76 -10.20 -4.13 6.02
C GLY A 76 -9.67 -2.75 6.42
N VAL A 77 -8.47 -2.42 5.96
CA VAL A 77 -7.79 -1.13 6.21
C VAL A 77 -8.09 -0.07 5.14
N GLN A 78 -8.95 -0.37 4.16
CA GLN A 78 -9.19 0.51 3.02
C GLN A 78 -9.75 1.89 3.39
N PRO A 79 -10.72 2.03 4.32
CA PRO A 79 -11.18 3.35 4.76
C PRO A 79 -10.07 4.21 5.36
N ALA A 80 -9.12 3.59 6.08
CA ALA A 80 -7.97 4.28 6.65
C ALA A 80 -6.98 4.77 5.57
N ILE A 81 -6.76 3.96 4.53
CA ILE A 81 -5.91 4.34 3.39
C ILE A 81 -6.55 5.54 2.67
N ASN A 82 -7.85 5.46 2.35
CA ASN A 82 -8.58 6.55 1.69
C ASN A 82 -8.52 7.84 2.51
N ALA A 83 -8.74 7.75 3.82
CA ALA A 83 -8.64 8.89 4.73
C ALA A 83 -7.23 9.48 4.75
N SER A 84 -6.20 8.64 4.76
CA SER A 84 -4.80 9.08 4.72
C SER A 84 -4.48 9.83 3.43
N ILE A 85 -4.95 9.33 2.27
CA ILE A 85 -4.79 9.99 0.98
C ILE A 85 -5.47 11.37 0.98
N ILE A 86 -6.75 11.41 1.37
CA ILE A 86 -7.52 12.65 1.41
C ILE A 86 -6.87 13.66 2.34
N MET A 87 -6.45 13.25 3.53
CA MET A 87 -5.81 14.15 4.49
C MET A 87 -4.45 14.66 4.03
N GLN A 88 -3.67 13.85 3.31
CA GLN A 88 -2.39 14.29 2.75
C GLN A 88 -2.60 15.29 1.60
N LEU A 89 -3.60 15.08 0.75
CA LEU A 89 -3.96 16.05 -0.29
C LEU A 89 -4.49 17.36 0.31
N LEU A 90 -5.34 17.27 1.33
CA LEU A 90 -5.87 18.43 2.04
C LEU A 90 -4.79 19.19 2.83
N ALA A 91 -3.77 18.49 3.34
CA ALA A 91 -2.66 19.13 4.03
C ALA A 91 -1.84 20.07 3.13
N VAL A 92 -1.83 19.83 1.81
CA VAL A 92 -1.21 20.74 0.83
C VAL A 92 -2.14 21.90 0.49
N ALA A 93 -3.46 21.67 0.47
CA ALA A 93 -4.44 22.68 0.05
C ALA A 93 -4.88 23.61 1.19
N ILE A 94 -4.88 23.13 2.44
CA ILE A 94 -5.39 23.87 3.59
C ILE A 94 -4.23 24.30 4.51
N PRO A 95 -3.96 25.63 4.65
CA PRO A 95 -2.83 26.15 5.45
C PRO A 95 -2.85 25.69 6.92
N TYR A 96 -4.03 25.50 7.51
CA TYR A 96 -4.18 24.99 8.87
C TYR A 96 -3.59 23.57 9.02
N LEU A 97 -3.89 22.68 8.07
CA LEU A 97 -3.37 21.31 8.09
C LEU A 97 -1.88 21.27 7.74
N GLU A 98 -1.42 22.15 6.86
CA GLU A 98 0.01 22.31 6.55
C GLU A 98 0.80 22.72 7.81
N ASN A 99 0.29 23.69 8.59
CA ASN A 99 0.91 24.12 9.83
C ASN A 99 0.97 22.98 10.85
N LEU A 100 -0.11 22.18 10.99
CA LEU A 100 -0.11 21.01 11.87
C LEU A 100 0.99 20.00 11.51
N THR A 101 1.29 19.80 10.22
CA THR A 101 2.39 18.89 9.84
C THR A 101 3.76 19.45 10.22
N LYS A 102 3.91 20.77 10.36
CA LYS A 102 5.16 21.46 10.73
C LYS A 102 5.34 21.61 12.24
N GLU A 103 4.28 21.47 13.05
CA GLU A 103 4.31 21.60 14.52
C GLU A 103 5.03 20.45 15.26
N GLY A 104 5.63 19.49 14.52
CA GLY A 104 6.36 18.38 15.09
C GLY A 104 5.45 17.26 15.64
N GLU A 105 5.82 16.63 16.76
CA GLU A 105 5.15 15.41 17.23
C GLU A 105 3.69 15.66 17.67
N GLU A 106 3.42 16.81 18.30
CA GLU A 106 2.06 17.15 18.76
C GLU A 106 1.11 17.41 17.58
N GLY A 107 1.57 18.13 16.56
CA GLY A 107 0.82 18.37 15.35
C GLY A 107 0.53 17.07 14.59
N GLN A 108 1.51 16.17 14.50
CA GLN A 108 1.33 14.84 13.89
C GLN A 108 0.32 13.99 14.65
N ARG A 109 0.28 14.07 16.00
CA ARG A 109 -0.74 13.37 16.80
C ARG A 109 -2.15 13.91 16.52
N LYS A 110 -2.31 15.23 16.40
CA LYS A 110 -3.58 15.87 16.02
C LYS A 110 -4.01 15.45 14.61
N MET A 111 -3.07 15.49 13.63
CA MET A 111 -3.32 15.07 12.26
C MET A 111 -3.79 13.61 12.20
N ARG A 112 -3.11 12.69 12.88
CA ARG A 112 -3.51 11.28 12.96
C ARG A 112 -4.91 11.09 13.54
N ARG A 113 -5.29 11.88 14.56
CA ARG A 113 -6.64 11.85 15.16
C ARG A 113 -7.70 12.28 14.14
N ILE A 114 -7.46 13.39 13.42
CA ILE A 114 -8.36 13.88 12.37
C ILE A 114 -8.49 12.81 11.26
N THR A 115 -7.39 12.24 10.81
CA THR A 115 -7.37 11.15 9.81
C THR A 115 -8.22 9.96 10.25
N ASN A 116 -8.15 9.56 11.52
CA ASN A 116 -8.97 8.46 12.05
C ASN A 116 -10.48 8.79 12.04
N TYR A 117 -10.87 10.04 12.36
CA TYR A 117 -12.28 10.46 12.28
C TYR A 117 -12.78 10.48 10.83
N VAL A 118 -11.99 11.01 9.89
CA VAL A 118 -12.30 10.97 8.47
C VAL A 118 -12.40 9.52 7.98
N GLY A 119 -11.49 8.64 8.44
CA GLY A 119 -11.52 7.21 8.16
C GLY A 119 -12.79 6.52 8.67
N ALA A 120 -13.29 6.92 9.84
CA ALA A 120 -14.56 6.42 10.36
C ALA A 120 -15.75 6.85 9.47
N GLY A 121 -15.78 8.11 9.05
CA GLY A 121 -16.81 8.62 8.13
C GLY A 121 -16.81 7.90 6.78
N ILE A 122 -15.62 7.72 6.18
CA ILE A 122 -15.46 6.97 4.92
C ILE A 122 -15.84 5.50 5.12
N GLY A 123 -15.45 4.90 6.25
CA GLY A 123 -15.82 3.53 6.59
C GLY A 123 -17.33 3.33 6.65
N LEU A 124 -18.05 4.27 7.24
CA LEU A 124 -19.51 4.26 7.30
C LEU A 124 -20.12 4.37 5.89
N LEU A 125 -19.64 5.30 5.04
CA LEU A 125 -20.13 5.45 3.67
C LEU A 125 -19.90 4.18 2.84
N LEU A 126 -18.71 3.59 2.93
CA LEU A 126 -18.39 2.34 2.23
C LEU A 126 -19.22 1.17 2.77
N SER A 127 -19.48 1.11 4.07
CA SER A 127 -20.33 0.08 4.69
C SER A 127 -21.75 0.14 4.16
N ILE A 128 -22.31 1.35 4.04
CA ILE A 128 -23.66 1.56 3.46
C ILE A 128 -23.68 1.11 1.99
N GLY A 129 -22.67 1.52 1.21
CA GLY A 129 -22.57 1.11 -0.19
C GLY A 129 -22.45 -0.41 -0.34
N TYR A 130 -21.63 -1.05 0.51
CA TYR A 130 -21.47 -2.50 0.48
C TYR A 130 -22.75 -3.24 0.89
N TYR A 131 -23.49 -2.71 1.87
CA TYR A 131 -24.82 -3.22 2.21
C TYR A 131 -25.78 -3.22 0.99
N PHE A 132 -25.81 -2.14 0.19
CA PHE A 132 -26.64 -2.10 -1.02
C PHE A 132 -26.22 -3.14 -2.07
N ILE A 133 -24.91 -3.38 -2.24
CA ILE A 133 -24.43 -4.45 -3.12
C ILE A 133 -24.98 -5.81 -2.65
N ILE A 134 -24.82 -6.14 -1.36
CA ILE A 134 -25.30 -7.40 -0.78
C ILE A 134 -26.81 -7.55 -0.92
N ARG A 135 -27.56 -6.46 -0.72
CA ARG A 135 -29.01 -6.43 -0.89
C ARG A 135 -29.44 -6.71 -2.33
N ASN A 136 -28.80 -6.06 -3.31
CA ASN A 136 -29.12 -6.25 -4.73
C ASN A 136 -28.80 -7.67 -5.22
N MET A 137 -27.88 -8.36 -4.55
CA MET A 137 -27.54 -9.76 -4.82
C MET A 137 -28.50 -10.77 -4.18
N GLY A 138 -29.45 -10.31 -3.38
CA GLY A 138 -30.36 -11.22 -2.66
C GLY A 138 -29.69 -12.06 -1.58
N ALA A 139 -28.51 -11.66 -1.09
CA ALA A 139 -27.72 -12.38 -0.09
C ALA A 139 -28.14 -12.06 1.36
N LEU A 140 -29.17 -11.24 1.57
CA LEU A 140 -29.70 -10.89 2.89
C LEU A 140 -30.74 -11.91 3.37
N SER A 141 -30.65 -12.28 4.66
CA SER A 141 -31.61 -13.17 5.29
C SER A 141 -32.98 -12.49 5.54
N TYR A 142 -32.98 -11.18 5.76
CA TYR A 142 -34.20 -10.37 6.02
C TYR A 142 -34.12 -9.09 5.19
N THR A 143 -35.11 -8.90 4.30
CA THR A 143 -35.17 -7.75 3.39
C THR A 143 -36.33 -6.80 3.66
N GLU A 144 -37.36 -7.25 4.40
CA GLU A 144 -38.63 -6.51 4.58
C GLU A 144 -38.96 -6.25 6.04
N GLY A 145 -39.73 -5.19 6.28
CA GLY A 145 -40.25 -4.82 7.59
C GLY A 145 -39.20 -4.33 8.58
N PHE A 146 -39.54 -4.37 9.86
CA PHE A 146 -38.64 -3.95 10.95
C PHE A 146 -37.37 -4.80 11.03
N ALA A 147 -37.46 -6.10 10.75
CA ALA A 147 -36.33 -7.02 10.73
C ALA A 147 -35.33 -6.66 9.63
N GLY A 148 -35.77 -6.18 8.46
CA GLY A 148 -34.92 -5.70 7.39
C GLY A 148 -34.14 -4.43 7.76
N ILE A 149 -34.80 -3.46 8.43
CA ILE A 149 -34.14 -2.24 8.91
C ILE A 149 -33.12 -2.58 10.00
N PHE A 150 -33.48 -3.43 10.94
CA PHE A 150 -32.59 -3.85 12.02
C PHE A 150 -31.35 -4.57 11.46
N SER A 151 -31.51 -5.51 10.52
CA SER A 151 -30.40 -6.20 9.86
C SER A 151 -29.48 -5.23 9.12
N ALA A 152 -30.02 -4.22 8.42
CA ALA A 152 -29.27 -3.18 7.73
C ALA A 152 -28.37 -2.40 8.71
N VAL A 153 -28.93 -1.94 9.81
CA VAL A 153 -28.21 -1.19 10.83
C VAL A 153 -27.09 -2.05 11.45
N VAL A 154 -27.36 -3.31 11.80
CA VAL A 154 -26.37 -4.22 12.38
C VAL A 154 -25.23 -4.49 11.39
N ILE A 155 -25.53 -4.74 10.12
CA ILE A 155 -24.52 -5.01 9.08
C ILE A 155 -23.61 -3.78 8.88
N VAL A 156 -24.21 -2.59 8.70
CA VAL A 156 -23.44 -1.34 8.50
C VAL A 156 -22.58 -1.03 9.70
N LEU A 157 -23.09 -1.17 10.92
CA LEU A 157 -22.32 -0.96 12.14
C LEU A 157 -21.21 -2.00 12.30
N ALA A 158 -21.46 -3.27 11.99
CA ALA A 158 -20.46 -4.33 12.06
C ALA A 158 -19.30 -4.08 11.10
N PHE A 159 -19.55 -3.74 9.84
CA PHE A 159 -18.49 -3.40 8.89
C PHE A 159 -17.73 -2.13 9.27
N THR A 160 -18.41 -1.09 9.74
CA THR A 160 -17.77 0.14 10.20
C THR A 160 -16.90 -0.12 11.43
N ALA A 161 -17.41 -0.84 12.41
CA ALA A 161 -16.65 -1.20 13.61
C ALA A 161 -15.44 -2.09 13.26
N GLY A 162 -15.61 -3.06 12.36
CA GLY A 162 -14.52 -3.91 11.88
C GLY A 162 -13.40 -3.12 11.22
N SER A 163 -13.73 -2.16 10.33
CA SER A 163 -12.72 -1.32 9.69
C SER A 163 -11.98 -0.41 10.69
N GLN A 164 -12.69 0.12 11.71
CA GLN A 164 -12.06 0.90 12.78
C GLN A 164 -11.14 0.05 13.66
N LEU A 165 -11.52 -1.19 13.96
CA LEU A 165 -10.65 -2.15 14.64
C LEU A 165 -9.38 -2.44 13.83
N CYS A 166 -9.50 -2.65 12.51
CA CYS A 166 -8.33 -2.80 11.63
C CYS A 166 -7.42 -1.58 11.69
N THR A 167 -7.98 -0.37 11.60
CA THR A 167 -7.21 0.88 11.71
C THR A 167 -6.50 0.99 13.06
N TRP A 168 -7.19 0.65 14.14
CA TRP A 168 -6.62 0.64 15.49
C TRP A 168 -5.48 -0.38 15.61
N MET A 169 -5.65 -1.60 15.08
CA MET A 169 -4.60 -2.63 15.04
C MET A 169 -3.37 -2.15 14.27
N GLY A 170 -3.54 -1.53 13.10
CA GLY A 170 -2.47 -0.91 12.33
C GLY A 170 -1.70 0.14 13.15
N ASN A 171 -2.41 1.06 13.79
CA ASN A 171 -1.82 2.09 14.65
C ASN A 171 -1.09 1.49 15.88
N GLN A 172 -1.53 0.35 16.42
CA GLN A 172 -0.83 -0.34 17.50
C GLN A 172 0.50 -0.94 17.03
N ILE A 173 0.54 -1.50 15.81
CA ILE A 173 1.79 -1.99 15.21
C ILE A 173 2.76 -0.81 15.01
N ASP A 174 2.30 0.33 14.48
CA ASP A 174 3.14 1.53 14.27
C ASP A 174 3.79 2.03 15.57
N THR A 175 3.07 1.94 16.69
CA THR A 175 3.54 2.49 17.98
C THR A 175 4.35 1.48 18.79
N LYS A 176 3.94 0.23 18.85
CA LYS A 176 4.51 -0.80 19.73
C LYS A 176 5.18 -1.95 18.99
N GLY A 177 4.93 -2.07 17.69
CA GLY A 177 5.46 -3.12 16.82
C GLY A 177 6.70 -2.72 16.05
N ILE A 178 6.88 -3.32 14.88
CA ILE A 178 7.97 -3.07 13.91
C ILE A 178 7.35 -2.88 12.53
N GLY A 179 7.83 -1.85 11.81
CA GLY A 179 7.37 -1.54 10.45
C GLY A 179 6.07 -0.74 10.41
N ASN A 180 5.49 -0.62 9.21
CA ASN A 180 4.22 0.07 8.99
C ASN A 180 3.06 -0.91 9.17
N GLY A 181 2.19 -0.64 10.16
CA GLY A 181 1.11 -1.56 10.54
C GLY A 181 0.08 -1.78 9.44
N ILE A 182 -0.34 -0.73 8.73
CA ILE A 182 -1.28 -0.84 7.62
C ILE A 182 -0.70 -1.71 6.50
N SER A 183 0.56 -1.44 6.11
CA SER A 183 1.26 -2.22 5.08
C SER A 183 1.42 -3.69 5.48
N LEU A 184 1.75 -3.97 6.74
CA LEU A 184 1.85 -5.34 7.26
C LEU A 184 0.52 -6.08 7.30
N MET A 185 -0.59 -5.40 7.58
CA MET A 185 -1.92 -6.00 7.53
C MET A 185 -2.32 -6.36 6.10
N ILE A 186 -2.04 -5.49 5.12
CA ILE A 186 -2.23 -5.79 3.70
C ILE A 186 -1.36 -6.99 3.29
N PHE A 187 -0.09 -7.00 3.66
CA PHE A 187 0.82 -8.12 3.42
C PHE A 187 0.26 -9.43 3.98
N ALA A 188 -0.21 -9.44 5.24
CA ALA A 188 -0.81 -10.62 5.86
C ALA A 188 -2.08 -11.07 5.14
N GLY A 189 -2.91 -10.14 4.65
CA GLY A 189 -4.08 -10.42 3.83
C GLY A 189 -3.71 -11.12 2.51
N ILE A 190 -2.71 -10.61 1.82
CA ILE A 190 -2.23 -11.17 0.55
C ILE A 190 -1.63 -12.57 0.76
N VAL A 191 -0.72 -12.73 1.72
CA VAL A 191 -0.06 -14.01 1.99
C VAL A 191 -1.06 -15.08 2.43
N ALA A 192 -2.11 -14.70 3.14
CA ALA A 192 -3.13 -15.64 3.59
C ALA A 192 -3.96 -16.27 2.46
N ARG A 193 -4.01 -15.62 1.28
CA ARG A 193 -4.69 -16.17 0.08
C ARG A 193 -3.78 -17.07 -0.77
N TRP A 194 -2.77 -17.68 -0.18
CA TRP A 194 -1.91 -18.63 -0.89
C TRP A 194 -2.71 -19.78 -1.53
N SER A 195 -3.84 -20.17 -0.93
CA SER A 195 -4.76 -21.17 -1.49
C SER A 195 -5.34 -20.75 -2.86
N SER A 196 -5.54 -19.45 -3.11
CA SER A 196 -6.03 -18.98 -4.42
C SER A 196 -5.00 -19.15 -5.53
N ILE A 197 -3.72 -19.15 -5.20
CA ILE A 197 -2.63 -19.46 -6.14
C ILE A 197 -2.71 -20.92 -6.58
N TYR A 198 -2.94 -21.81 -5.62
CA TYR A 198 -3.12 -23.23 -5.90
C TYR A 198 -4.33 -23.48 -6.82
N THR A 199 -5.49 -22.86 -6.54
CA THR A 199 -6.68 -22.98 -7.41
C THR A 199 -6.47 -22.35 -8.77
N ALA A 200 -5.80 -21.22 -8.89
CA ALA A 200 -5.44 -20.62 -10.19
C ALA A 200 -4.52 -21.54 -11.00
N THR A 201 -3.53 -22.15 -10.35
CA THR A 201 -2.61 -23.09 -10.98
C THR A 201 -3.32 -24.36 -11.47
N THR A 202 -4.22 -24.93 -10.67
CA THR A 202 -5.02 -26.11 -11.06
C THR A 202 -5.98 -25.79 -12.20
N ASN A 203 -6.58 -24.59 -12.23
CA ASN A 203 -7.44 -24.14 -13.33
C ASN A 203 -6.67 -23.97 -14.66
N ILE A 204 -5.45 -23.43 -14.61
CA ILE A 204 -4.58 -23.33 -15.79
C ILE A 204 -4.21 -24.72 -16.29
N LEU A 205 -3.88 -25.65 -15.39
CA LEU A 205 -3.55 -27.03 -15.74
C LEU A 205 -4.75 -27.77 -16.33
N ALA A 206 -5.95 -27.56 -15.79
CA ALA A 206 -7.18 -28.15 -16.32
C ALA A 206 -7.50 -27.63 -17.74
N ARG A 207 -7.29 -26.34 -18.04
CA ARG A 207 -7.41 -25.80 -19.41
C ARG A 207 -6.39 -26.43 -20.35
N ALA A 208 -5.15 -26.63 -19.90
CA ALA A 208 -4.13 -27.31 -20.67
C ALA A 208 -4.53 -28.75 -21.05
N GLN A 209 -5.19 -29.48 -20.15
CA GLN A 209 -5.69 -30.85 -20.37
C GLN A 209 -6.92 -30.88 -21.30
N ASN A 210 -7.74 -29.84 -21.33
CA ASN A 210 -8.96 -29.74 -22.12
C ASN A 210 -8.73 -29.31 -23.58
N GLY A 211 -7.49 -29.36 -24.10
CA GLY A 211 -7.16 -29.17 -25.52
C GLY A 211 -6.47 -27.85 -25.87
N GLU A 212 -6.04 -27.08 -24.86
CA GLU A 212 -5.25 -25.85 -25.08
C GLU A 212 -3.78 -26.06 -24.63
N PRO A 213 -2.92 -26.72 -25.44
CA PRO A 213 -1.55 -27.09 -25.01
C PRO A 213 -0.64 -25.90 -24.71
N PHE A 214 -1.00 -24.70 -25.16
CA PHE A 214 -0.30 -23.46 -24.86
C PHE A 214 -0.16 -23.22 -23.34
N PHE A 215 -1.15 -23.62 -22.52
CA PHE A 215 -1.12 -23.41 -21.08
C PHE A 215 -0.07 -24.25 -20.34
N TYR A 216 0.44 -25.37 -20.93
CA TYR A 216 1.56 -26.09 -20.33
C TYR A 216 2.87 -25.30 -20.35
N ILE A 217 3.09 -24.48 -21.40
CA ILE A 217 4.26 -23.59 -21.49
C ILE A 217 4.04 -22.33 -20.68
N MET A 218 2.81 -21.86 -20.60
CA MET A 218 2.45 -20.64 -19.90
C MET A 218 2.68 -20.73 -18.37
N LEU A 219 2.42 -21.88 -17.75
CA LEU A 219 2.58 -22.04 -16.29
C LEU A 219 4.05 -21.85 -15.86
N PRO A 220 5.06 -22.57 -16.40
CA PRO A 220 6.46 -22.32 -16.03
C PRO A 220 6.92 -20.92 -16.42
N LEU A 221 6.42 -20.37 -17.54
CA LEU A 221 6.72 -18.99 -17.95
C LEU A 221 6.26 -17.97 -16.91
N LEU A 222 5.04 -18.13 -16.35
CA LEU A 222 4.51 -17.28 -15.29
C LEU A 222 5.37 -17.32 -14.02
N VAL A 223 5.81 -18.51 -13.61
CA VAL A 223 6.69 -18.68 -12.45
C VAL A 223 8.02 -17.96 -12.68
N VAL A 224 8.62 -18.13 -13.85
CA VAL A 224 9.88 -17.44 -14.21
C VAL A 224 9.68 -15.92 -14.22
N LEU A 225 8.60 -15.43 -14.82
CA LEU A 225 8.27 -14.00 -14.84
C LEU A 225 8.05 -13.44 -13.44
N ALA A 226 7.37 -14.17 -12.56
CA ALA A 226 7.17 -13.77 -11.17
C ALA A 226 8.52 -13.67 -10.42
N LEU A 227 9.43 -14.63 -10.61
CA LEU A 227 10.77 -14.60 -10.03
C LEU A 227 11.60 -13.42 -10.57
N VAL A 228 11.56 -13.18 -11.88
CA VAL A 228 12.23 -12.01 -12.50
C VAL A 228 11.67 -10.71 -11.94
N ALA A 229 10.34 -10.59 -11.79
CA ALA A 229 9.70 -9.41 -11.20
C ALA A 229 10.15 -9.19 -9.76
N VAL A 230 10.23 -10.25 -8.93
CA VAL A 230 10.72 -10.15 -7.54
C VAL A 230 12.17 -9.64 -7.53
N VAL A 231 13.07 -10.24 -8.32
CA VAL A 231 14.48 -9.83 -8.40
C VAL A 231 14.59 -8.36 -8.85
N PHE A 232 13.82 -7.98 -9.85
CA PHE A 232 13.78 -6.61 -10.38
C PHE A 232 13.32 -5.60 -9.31
N VAL A 233 12.24 -5.94 -8.57
CA VAL A 233 11.75 -5.11 -7.44
C VAL A 233 12.82 -4.98 -6.36
N VAL A 234 13.48 -6.07 -5.96
CA VAL A 234 14.53 -6.06 -4.93
C VAL A 234 15.71 -5.18 -5.34
N ILE A 235 16.20 -5.32 -6.58
CA ILE A 235 17.33 -4.53 -7.09
C ILE A 235 16.99 -3.03 -7.06
N LEU A 236 15.83 -2.63 -7.59
CA LEU A 236 15.46 -1.23 -7.70
C LEU A 236 15.04 -0.59 -6.37
N THR A 237 14.45 -1.37 -5.46
CA THR A 237 14.14 -0.88 -4.12
C THR A 237 15.41 -0.67 -3.28
N ASN A 238 16.49 -1.42 -3.57
CA ASN A 238 17.78 -1.25 -2.93
C ASN A 238 18.70 -0.25 -3.65
N ALA A 239 18.39 0.10 -4.90
CA ALA A 239 19.18 1.04 -5.69
C ALA A 239 19.17 2.43 -5.05
N GLU A 240 20.37 3.03 -4.91
CA GLU A 240 20.54 4.37 -4.36
C GLU A 240 21.53 5.19 -5.17
N ARG A 241 21.25 6.49 -5.30
CA ARG A 241 22.20 7.47 -5.84
C ARG A 241 22.94 8.12 -4.68
N ARG A 242 24.25 7.92 -4.59
CA ARG A 242 25.10 8.52 -3.57
C ARG A 242 25.62 9.87 -4.06
N ILE A 243 25.25 10.94 -3.35
CA ILE A 243 25.81 12.29 -3.61
C ILE A 243 26.95 12.50 -2.63
N PRO A 244 28.20 12.70 -3.13
CA PRO A 244 29.35 12.93 -2.25
C PRO A 244 29.22 14.27 -1.53
N VAL A 245 29.51 14.28 -0.23
CA VAL A 245 29.53 15.48 0.62
C VAL A 245 30.87 15.52 1.34
N GLN A 246 31.51 16.70 1.34
CA GLN A 246 32.73 16.96 2.06
C GLN A 246 32.45 17.89 3.24
N TYR A 247 32.88 17.50 4.42
CA TYR A 247 32.80 18.32 5.63
C TYR A 247 34.11 19.04 5.86
N ALA A 248 34.07 20.32 6.19
CA ALA A 248 35.27 21.09 6.49
C ALA A 248 35.96 20.55 7.73
N LYS A 249 37.30 20.48 7.70
CA LYS A 249 38.10 20.10 8.84
C LYS A 249 38.00 21.17 9.94
N ARG A 250 37.70 20.77 11.17
CA ARG A 250 37.73 21.65 12.34
C ARG A 250 39.02 21.40 13.10
N VAL A 251 39.79 22.46 13.33
CA VAL A 251 40.96 22.42 14.20
C VAL A 251 40.54 22.89 15.59
N MET A 252 40.57 22.02 16.57
CA MET A 252 40.41 22.37 17.98
C MET A 252 41.76 22.16 18.71
N GLY A 253 42.46 23.25 18.98
CA GLY A 253 43.77 23.22 19.53
C GLY A 253 44.79 22.57 18.58
N ARG A 254 45.62 21.60 19.07
CA ARG A 254 46.60 20.87 18.28
C ARG A 254 46.04 19.64 17.53
N LYS A 255 44.77 19.30 17.71
CA LYS A 255 44.15 18.12 17.07
C LYS A 255 43.21 18.55 15.96
N MET A 256 43.38 17.97 14.77
CA MET A 256 42.48 18.10 13.63
C MET A 256 41.33 17.09 13.78
N TYR A 257 40.12 17.59 13.87
CA TYR A 257 38.89 16.80 13.85
C TYR A 257 38.15 17.08 12.56
N GLY A 258 37.62 16.02 11.90
CA GLY A 258 36.82 16.14 10.69
C GLY A 258 37.60 15.92 9.40
N GLY A 259 36.99 16.17 8.27
CA GLY A 259 37.52 15.89 6.93
C GLY A 259 37.12 14.52 6.40
N GLN A 260 36.12 13.88 7.01
CA GLN A 260 35.51 12.69 6.43
C GLN A 260 34.65 13.07 5.21
N SER A 261 34.94 12.41 4.10
CA SER A 261 34.03 12.40 2.97
C SER A 261 32.85 11.47 3.31
N SER A 262 31.65 12.00 3.26
CA SER A 262 30.40 11.26 3.46
C SER A 262 29.57 11.33 2.18
N TYR A 263 28.43 10.67 2.16
CA TYR A 263 27.50 10.77 1.04
C TYR A 263 26.06 10.84 1.53
N ILE A 264 25.24 11.52 0.74
CA ILE A 264 23.77 11.52 0.92
C ILE A 264 23.21 10.40 0.05
N PRO A 265 22.63 9.33 0.65
CA PRO A 265 21.99 8.28 -0.14
C PRO A 265 20.59 8.73 -0.54
N ILE A 266 20.31 8.82 -1.85
CA ILE A 266 19.01 9.06 -2.40
C ILE A 266 18.54 7.75 -3.06
N LYS A 267 17.51 7.12 -2.49
CA LYS A 267 16.96 5.86 -3.02
C LYS A 267 16.22 6.11 -4.32
N VAL A 268 16.26 5.17 -5.27
CA VAL A 268 15.50 5.25 -6.53
C VAL A 268 14.00 5.11 -6.23
N ASN A 269 13.63 4.18 -5.37
CA ASN A 269 12.27 4.07 -4.86
C ASN A 269 12.20 4.72 -3.47
N MET A 270 11.99 6.05 -3.43
CA MET A 270 11.90 6.82 -2.19
C MET A 270 10.55 6.68 -1.49
N THR A 271 9.51 6.46 -2.28
CA THR A 271 8.10 6.47 -1.83
C THR A 271 7.58 5.07 -1.47
N GLY A 272 8.37 4.03 -1.73
CA GLY A 272 7.96 2.64 -1.49
C GLY A 272 6.80 2.21 -2.39
N VAL A 273 5.84 1.52 -1.82
CA VAL A 273 4.64 1.01 -2.50
C VAL A 273 3.43 1.95 -2.42
N MET A 274 3.54 3.06 -1.66
CA MET A 274 2.41 3.96 -1.40
C MET A 274 1.80 4.56 -2.68
N PRO A 275 2.54 5.04 -3.68
CA PRO A 275 1.96 5.58 -4.91
C PRO A 275 1.08 4.58 -5.66
N ILE A 276 1.44 3.30 -5.62
CA ILE A 276 0.66 2.23 -6.27
C ILE A 276 -0.63 1.97 -5.53
N ILE A 277 -0.57 1.88 -4.19
CA ILE A 277 -1.76 1.67 -3.35
C ILE A 277 -2.75 2.83 -3.56
N PHE A 278 -2.25 4.07 -3.64
CA PHE A 278 -3.11 5.24 -3.84
C PHE A 278 -3.68 5.31 -5.25
N ALA A 279 -2.88 5.06 -6.27
CA ALA A 279 -3.36 5.01 -7.64
C ALA A 279 -4.44 3.93 -7.83
N SER A 280 -4.21 2.73 -7.30
CA SER A 280 -5.18 1.63 -7.37
C SER A 280 -6.48 1.96 -6.61
N THR A 281 -6.36 2.55 -5.42
CA THR A 281 -7.52 2.96 -4.62
C THR A 281 -8.34 4.04 -5.34
N LEU A 282 -7.69 5.05 -5.92
CA LEU A 282 -8.38 6.11 -6.64
C LEU A 282 -9.03 5.61 -7.93
N CYS A 283 -8.34 4.76 -8.70
CA CYS A 283 -8.92 4.10 -9.88
C CYS A 283 -10.10 3.20 -9.52
N SER A 284 -10.13 2.75 -8.28
CA SER A 284 -11.16 1.86 -7.78
C SER A 284 -12.48 2.55 -7.41
N LEU A 285 -12.44 3.82 -7.03
CA LEU A 285 -13.63 4.55 -6.60
C LEU A 285 -14.73 4.67 -7.66
N PRO A 286 -14.45 5.02 -8.94
CA PRO A 286 -15.49 5.10 -9.96
C PRO A 286 -16.22 3.78 -10.18
N GLY A 287 -15.50 2.66 -10.19
CA GLY A 287 -16.09 1.33 -10.34
C GLY A 287 -16.98 0.96 -9.15
N LEU A 288 -16.63 1.35 -7.92
CA LEU A 288 -17.49 1.18 -6.74
C LEU A 288 -18.77 2.02 -6.84
N ILE A 289 -18.64 3.30 -7.20
CA ILE A 289 -19.78 4.22 -7.36
C ILE A 289 -20.74 3.67 -8.41
N PHE A 290 -20.22 3.17 -9.54
CA PHE A 290 -21.01 2.56 -10.61
C PHE A 290 -21.86 1.38 -10.09
N ARG A 291 -21.28 0.50 -9.28
CA ARG A 291 -22.00 -0.63 -8.68
C ARG A 291 -23.01 -0.21 -7.62
N PHE A 292 -22.76 0.87 -6.88
CA PHE A 292 -23.71 1.38 -5.88
C PHE A 292 -24.97 1.95 -6.52
N ILE A 293 -24.84 2.64 -7.68
CA ILE A 293 -25.95 3.28 -8.37
C ILE A 293 -26.73 2.27 -9.22
N ASN A 294 -26.16 1.08 -9.49
CA ASN A 294 -26.80 0.02 -10.30
C ASN A 294 -27.28 0.54 -11.66
N LEU A 295 -26.39 1.26 -12.39
CA LEU A 295 -26.70 1.89 -13.67
C LEU A 295 -26.84 0.85 -14.78
N ASP A 296 -28.02 0.77 -15.39
CA ASP A 296 -28.24 -0.01 -16.59
C ASP A 296 -27.79 0.74 -17.85
N ALA A 297 -27.17 0.03 -18.79
CA ALA A 297 -26.75 0.59 -20.08
C ALA A 297 -27.90 1.18 -20.89
N ALA A 298 -29.12 0.65 -20.69
CA ALA A 298 -30.34 1.10 -21.39
C ALA A 298 -30.86 2.45 -20.89
N SER A 299 -30.72 2.74 -19.58
CA SER A 299 -31.27 3.96 -18.97
C SER A 299 -30.32 5.16 -19.09
N HIS A 300 -29.00 4.94 -19.01
CA HIS A 300 -28.00 6.02 -19.02
C HIS A 300 -26.75 5.63 -19.81
N PRO A 301 -26.82 5.58 -21.17
CA PRO A 301 -25.72 5.07 -21.99
C PRO A 301 -24.41 5.87 -21.86
N ALA A 302 -24.49 7.20 -21.70
CA ALA A 302 -23.31 8.05 -21.55
C ALA A 302 -22.58 7.82 -20.21
N LEU A 303 -23.32 7.68 -19.12
CA LEU A 303 -22.75 7.38 -17.81
C LEU A 303 -22.17 5.96 -17.78
N TYR A 304 -22.89 5.01 -18.36
CA TYR A 304 -22.41 3.63 -18.50
C TYR A 304 -21.08 3.58 -19.29
N ALA A 305 -20.98 4.29 -20.43
CA ALA A 305 -19.77 4.38 -21.22
C ALA A 305 -18.61 5.03 -20.44
N PHE A 306 -18.88 6.08 -19.66
CA PHE A 306 -17.86 6.72 -18.82
C PHE A 306 -17.33 5.78 -17.74
N PHE A 307 -18.20 5.07 -17.01
CA PHE A 307 -17.77 4.16 -15.96
C PHE A 307 -17.15 2.86 -16.49
N SER A 308 -17.56 2.40 -17.68
CA SER A 308 -16.97 1.21 -18.33
C SER A 308 -15.50 1.40 -18.69
N VAL A 309 -15.03 2.65 -18.86
CA VAL A 309 -13.63 3.01 -19.06
C VAL A 309 -12.77 2.58 -17.86
N PHE A 310 -13.33 2.66 -16.65
CA PHE A 310 -12.67 2.28 -15.41
C PHE A 310 -12.74 0.78 -15.10
N ASN A 311 -13.15 -0.03 -16.07
CA ASN A 311 -13.08 -1.48 -15.94
C ASN A 311 -11.61 -1.93 -16.00
N TYR A 312 -11.18 -2.83 -15.10
CA TYR A 312 -9.80 -3.30 -14.94
C TYR A 312 -9.16 -3.82 -16.23
N ASN A 313 -9.97 -4.39 -17.14
CA ASN A 313 -9.49 -4.92 -18.42
C ASN A 313 -9.38 -3.86 -19.54
N SER A 314 -9.74 -2.61 -19.27
CA SER A 314 -9.69 -1.53 -20.27
C SER A 314 -8.26 -1.00 -20.43
N VAL A 315 -7.85 -0.76 -21.69
CA VAL A 315 -6.58 -0.07 -22.00
C VAL A 315 -6.55 1.35 -21.39
N LEU A 316 -7.70 2.01 -21.35
CA LEU A 316 -7.86 3.35 -20.77
C LEU A 316 -7.64 3.32 -19.25
N TYR A 317 -8.12 2.28 -18.55
CA TYR A 317 -7.82 2.05 -17.14
C TYR A 317 -6.30 1.97 -16.91
N LEU A 318 -5.57 1.18 -17.73
CA LEU A 318 -4.13 1.06 -17.62
C LEU A 318 -3.42 2.41 -17.79
N ILE A 319 -3.84 3.22 -18.77
CA ILE A 319 -3.24 4.54 -19.02
C ILE A 319 -3.46 5.46 -17.82
N VAL A 320 -4.71 5.57 -17.33
CA VAL A 320 -5.05 6.39 -16.16
C VAL A 320 -4.30 5.92 -14.93
N TYR A 321 -4.22 4.61 -14.71
CA TYR A 321 -3.50 4.01 -13.60
C TYR A 321 -2.01 4.36 -13.60
N VAL A 322 -1.35 4.21 -14.75
CA VAL A 322 0.06 4.58 -14.92
C VAL A 322 0.28 6.09 -14.68
N LEU A 323 -0.57 6.95 -15.23
CA LEU A 323 -0.51 8.39 -15.00
C LEU A 323 -0.66 8.75 -13.53
N LEU A 324 -1.58 8.10 -12.81
CA LEU A 324 -1.77 8.31 -11.38
C LEU A 324 -0.56 7.83 -10.57
N ILE A 325 0.04 6.69 -10.91
CA ILE A 325 1.27 6.22 -10.26
C ILE A 325 2.38 7.28 -10.39
N VAL A 326 2.58 7.80 -11.60
CA VAL A 326 3.59 8.84 -11.85
C VAL A 326 3.26 10.10 -11.04
N ALA A 327 2.02 10.58 -11.11
CA ALA A 327 1.58 11.77 -10.39
C ALA A 327 1.76 11.62 -8.86
N PHE A 328 1.32 10.52 -8.28
CA PHE A 328 1.48 10.27 -6.85
C PHE A 328 2.95 10.07 -6.46
N ASN A 329 3.77 9.47 -7.29
CA ASN A 329 5.19 9.34 -6.99
C ASN A 329 5.87 10.70 -6.87
N TYR A 330 5.62 11.62 -7.81
CA TYR A 330 6.12 13.00 -7.74
C TYR A 330 5.55 13.76 -6.54
N PHE A 331 4.25 13.63 -6.29
CA PHE A 331 3.58 14.24 -5.16
C PHE A 331 4.18 13.81 -3.82
N TYR A 332 4.41 12.53 -3.63
CA TYR A 332 5.01 11.98 -2.41
C TYR A 332 6.43 12.46 -2.19
N VAL A 333 7.26 12.44 -3.25
CA VAL A 333 8.64 12.92 -3.15
C VAL A 333 8.66 14.41 -2.81
N ALA A 334 7.76 15.22 -3.40
CA ALA A 334 7.68 16.65 -3.11
C ALA A 334 7.30 16.95 -1.65
N ILE A 335 6.43 16.12 -1.03
CA ILE A 335 6.06 16.29 0.38
C ILE A 335 7.14 15.77 1.33
N GLN A 336 7.74 14.63 1.01
CA GLN A 336 8.64 13.93 1.93
C GLN A 336 10.04 14.52 1.93
N TYR A 337 10.47 15.07 0.83
CA TYR A 337 11.81 15.64 0.66
C TYR A 337 11.75 17.13 0.35
N ASN A 338 12.23 17.95 1.29
CA ASN A 338 12.41 19.37 1.08
C ASN A 338 13.88 19.68 0.73
N PRO A 339 14.21 19.96 -0.56
CA PRO A 339 15.59 20.21 -0.96
C PRO A 339 16.22 21.42 -0.28
N VAL A 340 15.40 22.43 0.08
CA VAL A 340 15.87 23.65 0.77
C VAL A 340 16.32 23.32 2.19
N ASP A 341 15.56 22.49 2.91
CA ASP A 341 15.92 22.08 4.26
C ASP A 341 17.18 21.22 4.28
N ILE A 342 17.32 20.29 3.31
CA ILE A 342 18.53 19.47 3.14
C ILE A 342 19.74 20.38 2.88
N ALA A 343 19.64 21.36 1.97
CA ALA A 343 20.72 22.29 1.68
C ALA A 343 21.08 23.16 2.89
N ASN A 344 20.08 23.61 3.67
CA ASN A 344 20.28 24.38 4.90
C ASN A 344 20.96 23.55 6.01
N GLN A 345 20.56 22.27 6.17
CA GLN A 345 21.20 21.35 7.13
C GLN A 345 22.66 21.09 6.74
N LEU A 346 22.96 20.86 5.47
CA LEU A 346 24.32 20.74 4.98
C LEU A 346 25.16 21.98 5.32
N ARG A 347 24.60 23.19 5.05
CA ARG A 347 25.28 24.45 5.36
C ARG A 347 25.53 24.62 6.86
N LYS A 348 24.55 24.31 7.70
CA LYS A 348 24.70 24.37 9.17
C LYS A 348 25.78 23.44 9.69
N ASN A 349 25.95 22.29 9.07
CA ASN A 349 26.95 21.28 9.43
C ASN A 349 28.31 21.49 8.70
N ASN A 350 28.50 22.63 7.99
CA ASN A 350 29.68 22.91 7.19
C ASN A 350 29.99 21.83 6.12
N GLY A 351 28.94 21.16 5.63
CA GLY A 351 29.01 20.20 4.54
C GLY A 351 28.84 20.89 3.19
N THR A 352 29.66 20.51 2.21
CA THR A 352 29.61 21.03 0.84
C THR A 352 29.60 19.90 -0.17
N ILE A 353 28.85 20.07 -1.27
CA ILE A 353 28.92 19.16 -2.40
C ILE A 353 30.09 19.62 -3.30
N PRO A 354 31.05 18.74 -3.65
CA PRO A 354 32.18 19.12 -4.49
C PRO A 354 31.73 19.78 -5.80
N GLY A 355 32.28 20.98 -6.09
CA GLY A 355 31.98 21.74 -7.29
C GLY A 355 30.69 22.58 -7.24
N ILE A 356 29.94 22.59 -6.12
CA ILE A 356 28.67 23.33 -5.97
C ILE A 356 28.77 24.28 -4.78
N ARG A 357 28.40 25.56 -4.99
CA ARG A 357 28.39 26.56 -3.91
C ARG A 357 27.29 26.25 -2.88
N PRO A 358 27.57 26.41 -1.55
CA PRO A 358 26.56 26.23 -0.50
C PRO A 358 25.39 27.20 -0.67
N GLY A 359 24.18 26.76 -0.28
CA GLY A 359 22.94 27.54 -0.32
C GLY A 359 22.05 27.20 -1.50
N LYS A 360 21.51 28.21 -2.20
CA LYS A 360 20.55 28.03 -3.31
C LYS A 360 21.06 27.10 -4.42
N PRO A 361 22.32 27.21 -4.92
CA PRO A 361 22.82 26.28 -5.95
C PRO A 361 22.81 24.81 -5.50
N THR A 362 23.06 24.55 -4.20
CA THR A 362 22.97 23.19 -3.63
C THR A 362 21.54 22.68 -3.61
N SER A 363 20.58 23.53 -3.20
CA SER A 363 19.15 23.20 -3.26
C SER A 363 18.68 22.89 -4.69
N ASP A 364 19.06 23.72 -5.66
CA ASP A 364 18.69 23.54 -7.08
C ASP A 364 19.28 22.24 -7.66
N PHE A 365 20.53 21.90 -7.29
CA PHE A 365 21.15 20.63 -7.68
C PHE A 365 20.41 19.44 -7.10
N ILE A 366 20.08 19.47 -5.79
CA ILE A 366 19.33 18.41 -5.11
C ILE A 366 17.95 18.25 -5.74
N THR A 367 17.22 19.35 -5.99
CA THR A 367 15.91 19.35 -6.67
C THR A 367 15.99 18.66 -8.03
N LYS A 368 16.96 19.05 -8.86
CA LYS A 368 17.17 18.48 -10.19
C LYS A 368 17.51 16.99 -10.14
N THR A 369 18.30 16.57 -9.15
CA THR A 369 18.68 15.18 -8.94
C THR A 369 17.49 14.36 -8.46
N LEU A 370 16.72 14.86 -7.48
CA LEU A 370 15.50 14.23 -6.98
C LEU A 370 14.49 14.04 -8.12
N SER A 371 14.20 15.07 -8.91
CA SER A 371 13.24 14.99 -10.03
C SER A 371 13.62 13.89 -11.04
N LYS A 372 14.90 13.78 -11.39
CA LYS A 372 15.38 12.74 -12.33
C LYS A 372 15.25 11.33 -11.75
N ILE A 373 15.60 11.15 -10.47
CA ILE A 373 15.51 9.88 -9.79
C ILE A 373 14.04 9.47 -9.61
N THR A 374 13.18 10.44 -9.26
CA THR A 374 11.73 10.23 -9.14
C THR A 374 11.12 9.76 -10.45
N LEU A 375 11.55 10.31 -11.61
CA LEU A 375 11.07 9.85 -12.90
C LEU A 375 11.44 8.39 -13.16
N ILE A 376 12.69 7.99 -12.88
CA ILE A 376 13.14 6.60 -13.02
C ILE A 376 12.34 5.69 -12.11
N GLY A 377 12.14 6.06 -10.85
CA GLY A 377 11.32 5.33 -9.90
C GLY A 377 9.86 5.21 -10.35
N ALA A 378 9.27 6.29 -10.88
CA ALA A 378 7.89 6.30 -11.39
C ALA A 378 7.69 5.36 -12.58
N ILE A 379 8.61 5.39 -13.57
CA ILE A 379 8.59 4.50 -14.72
C ILE A 379 8.70 3.04 -14.27
N PHE A 380 9.60 2.77 -13.31
CA PHE A 380 9.74 1.44 -12.72
C PHE A 380 8.45 0.95 -12.08
N LEU A 381 7.85 1.75 -11.20
CA LEU A 381 6.60 1.41 -10.53
C LEU A 381 5.47 1.18 -11.56
N ALA A 382 5.42 2.00 -12.61
CA ALA A 382 4.45 1.86 -13.70
C ALA A 382 4.61 0.55 -14.48
N ILE A 383 5.85 0.15 -14.79
CA ILE A 383 6.14 -1.11 -15.48
C ILE A 383 5.71 -2.31 -14.61
N VAL A 384 6.13 -2.33 -13.35
CA VAL A 384 5.83 -3.46 -12.45
C VAL A 384 4.33 -3.56 -12.16
N ALA A 385 3.64 -2.43 -11.99
CA ALA A 385 2.22 -2.40 -11.73
C ALA A 385 1.36 -2.67 -12.98
N GLY A 386 1.79 -2.20 -14.15
CA GLY A 386 1.06 -2.36 -15.41
C GLY A 386 1.27 -3.73 -16.09
N PHE A 387 2.43 -4.34 -15.90
CA PHE A 387 2.80 -5.60 -16.55
C PHE A 387 1.77 -6.72 -16.36
N PRO A 388 1.25 -7.03 -15.16
CA PRO A 388 0.26 -8.08 -14.98
C PRO A 388 -1.10 -7.77 -15.59
N ILE A 389 -1.48 -6.51 -15.66
CA ILE A 389 -2.73 -6.08 -16.31
C ILE A 389 -2.63 -6.39 -17.81
N ILE A 390 -1.49 -6.06 -18.43
CA ILE A 390 -1.22 -6.38 -19.83
C ILE A 390 -1.22 -7.89 -20.06
N LEU A 391 -0.57 -8.63 -19.16
CA LEU A 391 -0.45 -10.07 -19.25
C LEU A 391 -1.80 -10.77 -19.06
N GLY A 392 -2.63 -10.32 -18.15
CA GLY A 392 -4.01 -10.78 -17.95
C GLY A 392 -4.89 -10.56 -19.19
N ASN A 393 -4.78 -9.39 -19.82
CA ASN A 393 -5.53 -9.07 -21.04
C ASN A 393 -5.10 -9.93 -22.24
N ILE A 394 -3.81 -10.26 -22.38
CA ILE A 394 -3.29 -11.10 -23.47
C ILE A 394 -3.67 -12.57 -23.28
N THR A 395 -3.61 -13.06 -22.04
CA THR A 395 -3.81 -14.48 -21.73
C THR A 395 -5.27 -14.85 -21.48
N GLY A 396 -6.14 -13.86 -21.33
CA GLY A 396 -7.54 -14.08 -20.98
C GLY A 396 -7.73 -14.80 -19.64
N THR A 397 -6.68 -14.83 -18.82
CA THR A 397 -6.72 -15.42 -17.47
C THR A 397 -6.64 -14.31 -16.45
N SER A 398 -7.58 -14.29 -15.49
CA SER A 398 -7.46 -13.45 -14.31
C SER A 398 -6.34 -14.01 -13.41
N ILE A 399 -5.10 -13.63 -13.75
CA ILE A 399 -3.95 -14.01 -12.91
C ILE A 399 -3.97 -13.07 -11.72
N GLN A 400 -4.55 -13.54 -10.63
CA GLN A 400 -4.69 -12.80 -9.36
C GLN A 400 -3.35 -12.45 -8.69
N LEU A 401 -2.24 -13.03 -9.14
CA LEU A 401 -0.88 -12.66 -8.76
C LEU A 401 -0.45 -11.39 -9.52
N GLY A 402 -1.23 -10.32 -9.37
CA GLY A 402 -0.90 -9.04 -9.97
C GLY A 402 0.47 -8.53 -9.50
N GLY A 403 1.21 -7.82 -10.38
CA GLY A 403 2.50 -7.21 -10.03
C GLY A 403 2.38 -6.23 -8.87
N THR A 404 1.21 -5.62 -8.69
CA THR A 404 0.90 -4.82 -7.50
C THR A 404 1.00 -5.64 -6.23
N THR A 405 0.48 -6.85 -6.23
CA THR A 405 0.52 -7.78 -5.09
C THR A 405 1.95 -8.21 -4.78
N LEU A 406 2.71 -8.63 -5.80
CA LEU A 406 4.12 -8.98 -5.64
C LEU A 406 4.94 -7.79 -5.15
N LEU A 407 4.69 -6.60 -5.69
CA LEU A 407 5.39 -5.38 -5.30
C LEU A 407 5.07 -4.99 -3.86
N ILE A 408 3.80 -5.11 -3.43
CA ILE A 408 3.41 -4.87 -2.05
C ILE A 408 4.09 -5.89 -1.12
N VAL A 409 4.03 -7.18 -1.44
CA VAL A 409 4.63 -8.24 -0.62
C VAL A 409 6.15 -8.04 -0.48
N VAL A 410 6.85 -7.85 -1.58
CA VAL A 410 8.31 -7.65 -1.58
C VAL A 410 8.68 -6.32 -0.94
N GLY A 411 7.96 -5.24 -1.27
CA GLY A 411 8.19 -3.91 -0.72
C GLY A 411 8.04 -3.85 0.79
N VAL A 412 6.95 -4.41 1.32
CA VAL A 412 6.68 -4.45 2.76
C VAL A 412 7.69 -5.33 3.48
N ALA A 413 8.07 -6.49 2.91
CA ALA A 413 9.10 -7.34 3.49
C ALA A 413 10.45 -6.62 3.60
N LEU A 414 10.85 -5.89 2.53
CA LEU A 414 12.10 -5.10 2.52
C LEU A 414 12.03 -3.92 3.49
N GLU A 415 10.90 -3.20 3.56
CA GLU A 415 10.70 -2.07 4.46
C GLU A 415 10.74 -2.50 5.93
N THR A 416 10.09 -3.63 6.24
CA THR A 416 10.11 -4.22 7.59
C THR A 416 11.51 -4.67 7.98
N GLY A 417 12.24 -5.31 7.04
CA GLY A 417 13.64 -5.70 7.25
C GLY A 417 14.55 -4.51 7.55
N ARG A 418 14.41 -3.42 6.80
CA ARG A 418 15.17 -2.18 7.04
C ARG A 418 14.79 -1.50 8.35
N SER A 419 13.50 -1.49 8.69
CA SER A 419 13.04 -0.98 9.99
C SER A 419 13.69 -1.76 11.13
N LEU A 420 13.76 -3.08 11.01
CA LEU A 420 14.42 -3.95 11.98
C LEU A 420 15.93 -3.64 12.10
N GLU A 421 16.63 -3.49 10.97
CA GLU A 421 18.05 -3.09 10.92
C GLU A 421 18.28 -1.72 11.57
N GLY A 422 17.39 -0.76 11.31
CA GLY A 422 17.44 0.55 11.93
C GLY A 422 17.34 0.49 13.45
N TYR A 423 16.44 -0.32 13.99
CA TYR A 423 16.33 -0.52 15.44
C TYR A 423 17.57 -1.19 16.04
N MET A 424 18.16 -2.15 15.33
CA MET A 424 19.39 -2.82 15.77
C MET A 424 20.58 -1.84 15.80
N THR A 425 20.77 -1.05 14.74
CA THR A 425 21.87 -0.08 14.62
C THR A 425 21.77 1.02 15.67
N ALA A 426 20.56 1.52 15.94
CA ALA A 426 20.32 2.54 16.97
C ALA A 426 20.70 2.08 18.39
N ARG A 427 20.65 0.76 18.67
CA ARG A 427 21.06 0.21 19.97
C ARG A 427 22.56 -0.08 20.08
N TYR A 428 23.21 -0.48 18.97
CA TYR A 428 24.67 -0.67 19.00
C TYR A 428 25.41 0.64 19.35
N HIS A 429 24.82 1.79 19.03
CA HIS A 429 25.39 3.10 19.39
C HIS A 429 25.07 3.53 20.83
N LYS A 430 24.02 2.99 21.48
CA LYS A 430 23.72 3.28 22.88
C LYS A 430 24.65 2.58 23.89
N GLY A 431 25.25 1.47 23.50
CA GLY A 431 26.22 0.75 24.35
C GLY A 431 27.61 1.39 24.45
N PHE A 432 27.82 2.56 23.83
CA PHE A 432 29.06 3.31 23.95
C PHE A 432 28.96 4.47 24.98
N LEU A 433 27.81 4.67 25.61
CA LEU A 433 27.54 5.73 26.57
C LEU A 433 27.14 5.22 27.97
N GLU A 434 27.13 3.91 28.17
CA GLU A 434 27.15 3.22 29.48
C GLU A 434 28.54 2.58 29.67
#